data_1a6e5b388692dcba46843c9fe0a8fdc4
#
_entry.id   1a6e5b388692dcba46843c9fe0a8fdc4
#
_cell.length_a   1.000
_cell.length_b   1.000
_cell.length_c   1.000
_cell.angle_alpha   90.00
_cell.angle_beta   90.00
_cell.angle_gamma   90.00
#
_symmetry.space_group_name_H-M   'P 1'
#
loop_
_entity.id
_entity.type
_entity.pdbx_description
1 polymer ?
#
loop_
_entity_poly.entity_id
_entity_poly.type
_entity_poly.pdbx_seq_one_letter_code
_entity_poly.pdbx_strand_id
1 'polypeptide(L)'
;MAVIENTISPTGDAFKANRDGMLALIARMRGLEERTRVASAAAKDRFHKRGQLLPRERVALVLDPGSPFIELSTLAGYMFDVADADQSVPGGGLIAGIGFVSGIRCMVSANDAGIDAGALQPYGLDKTLRVQELALENKLPYLQLVESAGANLLRYRVEDFVRGGNIFRNLARLSAAGLPVITVTHGSSTAGGAYQTGLSDYIVMVRGRTRAFLAGPPLLKAATGEIATEEELGGAEMHTSISGLGDYLAEDDRDALRIARQILAGLEWDRPCAGETAFKPPRYDAEELLGIMPMDHKRPVDMRQAIARFVDASDFTEFAPNYGPATVCGHARIEGHAIGIVTNNGPLDVPGANKATHFIQACCQTRTPLLYMNNTTGYMVGRAYEEAGMIKHGSKMIQAVTSATVPQITIYCGASFGAGNYGMCGRGFHPRFCFSWPNAKTAVMGGEQAAETMAIVTEAAAARRGRPIPKEKLEAMKAEIVGVFDGQMDVFSTSARVLDDGVIDPRDTRAVLAEVLAICREADARKPQAMQFSVARP
;
A
#
# COMPACT_ATOMS: atom_id res chain seq x y z
N MET A 1 16.72 29.80 -2.88
CA MET A 1 15.61 28.84 -3.11
C MET A 1 14.44 29.65 -3.62
N ALA A 2 13.84 29.25 -4.71
CA ALA A 2 12.75 30.01 -5.34
C ALA A 2 11.40 29.51 -4.80
N VAL A 3 10.69 30.41 -4.12
CA VAL A 3 9.31 30.14 -3.70
C VAL A 3 8.44 30.05 -4.94
N ILE A 4 7.63 29.00 -5.03
CA ILE A 4 6.64 28.85 -6.09
C ILE A 4 5.58 29.94 -5.92
N GLU A 5 5.38 30.75 -6.96
CA GLU A 5 4.30 31.74 -6.98
C GLU A 5 2.93 31.05 -7.16
N ASN A 6 1.94 31.51 -6.40
CA ASN A 6 0.58 31.00 -6.50
C ASN A 6 -0.12 31.52 -7.75
N THR A 7 -0.53 30.63 -8.63
CA THR A 7 -1.33 30.92 -9.81
C THR A 7 -2.77 30.38 -9.71
N ILE A 8 -3.11 29.76 -8.59
CA ILE A 8 -4.43 29.16 -8.38
C ILE A 8 -5.42 30.23 -7.94
N SER A 9 -6.61 30.18 -8.52
CA SER A 9 -7.76 30.99 -8.12
C SER A 9 -8.81 30.11 -7.43
N PRO A 10 -8.86 30.06 -6.09
CA PRO A 10 -9.81 29.22 -5.36
C PRO A 10 -11.29 29.59 -5.60
N THR A 11 -11.54 30.79 -6.10
CA THR A 11 -12.90 31.29 -6.42
C THR A 11 -13.36 30.92 -7.83
N GLY A 12 -12.45 30.44 -8.70
CA GLY A 12 -12.75 30.07 -10.08
C GLY A 12 -13.66 28.86 -10.20
N ASP A 13 -14.53 28.83 -11.20
CA ASP A 13 -15.51 27.75 -11.37
C ASP A 13 -14.84 26.38 -11.62
N ALA A 14 -13.75 26.36 -12.38
CA ALA A 14 -12.99 25.13 -12.63
C ALA A 14 -12.41 24.57 -11.32
N PHE A 15 -11.87 25.43 -10.45
CA PHE A 15 -11.35 25.02 -9.14
C PHE A 15 -12.46 24.45 -8.26
N LYS A 16 -13.61 25.12 -8.19
CA LYS A 16 -14.77 24.65 -7.42
C LYS A 16 -15.27 23.30 -7.92
N ALA A 17 -15.41 23.12 -9.23
CA ALA A 17 -15.85 21.86 -9.82
C ALA A 17 -14.87 20.71 -9.52
N ASN A 18 -13.56 20.94 -9.60
CA ASN A 18 -12.53 19.98 -9.24
C ASN A 18 -12.60 19.63 -7.75
N ARG A 19 -12.73 20.64 -6.87
CA ARG A 19 -12.85 20.49 -5.44
C ARG A 19 -14.06 19.63 -5.07
N ASP A 20 -15.22 19.93 -5.64
CA ASP A 20 -16.46 19.20 -5.38
C ASP A 20 -16.33 17.74 -5.86
N GLY A 21 -15.74 17.50 -7.03
CA GLY A 21 -15.44 16.15 -7.53
C GLY A 21 -14.47 15.40 -6.62
N MET A 22 -13.41 16.03 -6.15
CA MET A 22 -12.44 15.41 -5.24
C MET A 22 -13.09 15.07 -3.89
N LEU A 23 -13.89 15.97 -3.34
CA LEU A 23 -14.63 15.74 -2.09
C LEU A 23 -15.60 14.55 -2.22
N ALA A 24 -16.28 14.40 -3.37
CA ALA A 24 -17.15 13.26 -3.62
C ALA A 24 -16.35 11.92 -3.63
N LEU A 25 -15.17 11.92 -4.23
CA LEU A 25 -14.30 10.74 -4.22
C LEU A 25 -13.75 10.42 -2.83
N ILE A 26 -13.36 11.44 -2.06
CA ILE A 26 -12.93 11.29 -0.65
C ILE A 26 -14.09 10.73 0.20
N ALA A 27 -15.30 11.26 0.01
CA ALA A 27 -16.48 10.76 0.72
C ALA A 27 -16.75 9.28 0.40
N ARG A 28 -16.61 8.87 -0.87
CA ARG A 28 -16.70 7.46 -1.28
C ARG A 28 -15.65 6.61 -0.60
N MET A 29 -14.40 7.02 -0.60
CA MET A 29 -13.29 6.33 0.06
C MET A 29 -13.57 6.16 1.55
N ARG A 30 -13.89 7.24 2.26
CA ARG A 30 -14.20 7.19 3.70
C ARG A 30 -15.42 6.33 4.01
N GLY A 31 -16.45 6.34 3.14
CA GLY A 31 -17.62 5.48 3.26
C GLY A 31 -17.27 3.98 3.17
N LEU A 32 -16.33 3.61 2.30
CA LEU A 32 -15.85 2.25 2.18
C LEU A 32 -15.02 1.82 3.40
N GLU A 33 -14.15 2.68 3.91
CA GLU A 33 -13.40 2.43 5.15
C GLU A 33 -14.33 2.27 6.36
N GLU A 34 -15.36 3.12 6.46
CA GLU A 34 -16.34 3.03 7.53
C GLU A 34 -17.18 1.76 7.44
N ARG A 35 -17.53 1.30 6.24
CA ARG A 35 -18.21 0.01 6.03
C ARG A 35 -17.44 -1.15 6.67
N THR A 36 -16.13 -1.17 6.52
CA THR A 36 -15.25 -2.18 7.15
C THR A 36 -15.30 -2.08 8.68
N ARG A 37 -15.25 -0.87 9.23
CA ARG A 37 -15.34 -0.64 10.68
C ARG A 37 -16.69 -1.10 11.24
N VAL A 38 -17.77 -0.75 10.56
CA VAL A 38 -19.14 -1.16 10.95
C VAL A 38 -19.30 -2.67 10.88
N ALA A 39 -18.82 -3.32 9.81
CA ALA A 39 -18.89 -4.77 9.66
C ALA A 39 -18.12 -5.50 10.77
N SER A 40 -16.91 -5.04 11.10
CA SER A 40 -16.13 -5.59 12.22
C SER A 40 -16.82 -5.35 13.56
N ALA A 41 -17.35 -4.14 13.79
CA ALA A 41 -18.03 -3.76 15.03
C ALA A 41 -19.33 -4.52 15.27
N ALA A 42 -20.00 -5.06 14.25
CA ALA A 42 -21.18 -5.89 14.37
C ALA A 42 -20.93 -7.16 15.21
N ALA A 43 -19.68 -7.60 15.34
CA ALA A 43 -19.29 -8.71 16.18
C ALA A 43 -19.07 -8.34 17.66
N LYS A 44 -19.21 -7.07 18.06
CA LYS A 44 -18.84 -6.54 19.38
C LYS A 44 -19.45 -7.34 20.54
N ASP A 45 -20.74 -7.58 20.52
CA ASP A 45 -21.41 -8.30 21.60
C ASP A 45 -20.91 -9.73 21.75
N ARG A 46 -20.61 -10.40 20.64
CA ARG A 46 -20.04 -11.75 20.62
C ARG A 46 -18.65 -11.78 21.25
N PHE A 47 -17.79 -10.79 20.91
CA PHE A 47 -16.44 -10.66 21.46
C PHE A 47 -16.49 -10.32 22.94
N HIS A 48 -17.25 -9.32 23.34
CA HIS A 48 -17.33 -8.87 24.73
C HIS A 48 -17.92 -9.94 25.65
N LYS A 49 -18.94 -10.73 25.20
CA LYS A 49 -19.45 -11.89 25.97
C LYS A 49 -18.40 -12.95 26.23
N ARG A 50 -17.38 -13.05 25.38
CA ARG A 50 -16.24 -13.96 25.55
C ARG A 50 -15.08 -13.31 26.33
N GLY A 51 -15.20 -12.05 26.78
CA GLY A 51 -14.11 -11.31 27.39
C GLY A 51 -12.98 -10.96 26.42
N GLN A 52 -13.28 -10.87 25.12
CA GLN A 52 -12.33 -10.54 24.07
C GLN A 52 -12.50 -9.08 23.62
N LEU A 53 -11.41 -8.48 23.18
CA LEU A 53 -11.40 -7.18 22.51
C LEU A 53 -11.64 -7.38 21.00
N LEU A 54 -12.29 -6.41 20.36
CA LEU A 54 -12.35 -6.37 18.90
C LEU A 54 -10.95 -6.17 18.29
N PRO A 55 -10.70 -6.66 17.07
CA PRO A 55 -9.38 -6.50 16.42
C PRO A 55 -8.88 -5.05 16.38
N ARG A 56 -9.75 -4.07 16.07
CA ARG A 56 -9.40 -2.65 16.08
C ARG A 56 -9.14 -2.10 17.49
N GLU A 57 -9.80 -2.62 18.50
CA GLU A 57 -9.52 -2.29 19.91
C GLU A 57 -8.14 -2.80 20.32
N ARG A 58 -7.76 -4.01 19.87
CA ARG A 58 -6.42 -4.59 20.09
C ARG A 58 -5.33 -3.73 19.45
N VAL A 59 -5.52 -3.35 18.17
CA VAL A 59 -4.58 -2.46 17.47
C VAL A 59 -4.45 -1.12 18.18
N ALA A 60 -5.56 -0.49 18.56
CA ALA A 60 -5.55 0.80 19.25
C ALA A 60 -4.86 0.73 20.62
N LEU A 61 -4.98 -0.39 21.34
CA LEU A 61 -4.35 -0.57 22.67
C LEU A 61 -2.87 -0.95 22.61
N VAL A 62 -2.44 -1.61 21.53
CA VAL A 62 -1.03 -1.98 21.38
C VAL A 62 -0.17 -0.81 20.91
N LEU A 63 -0.73 0.11 20.13
CA LEU A 63 -0.05 1.32 19.66
C LEU A 63 0.17 2.32 20.80
N ASP A 64 1.18 3.15 20.64
CA ASP A 64 1.46 4.24 21.57
C ASP A 64 0.42 5.35 21.40
N PRO A 65 -0.22 5.81 22.49
CA PRO A 65 -1.23 6.86 22.41
C PRO A 65 -0.68 8.14 21.77
N GLY A 66 -1.44 8.70 20.82
CA GLY A 66 -1.07 9.93 20.12
C GLY A 66 0.04 9.80 19.09
N SER A 67 0.59 8.60 18.89
CA SER A 67 1.55 8.35 17.81
C SER A 67 0.86 8.17 16.46
N PRO A 68 1.53 8.50 15.34
CA PRO A 68 0.97 8.27 14.01
C PRO A 68 0.82 6.77 13.71
N PHE A 69 -0.22 6.44 12.95
CA PHE A 69 -0.44 5.11 12.40
C PHE A 69 -0.83 5.21 10.93
N ILE A 70 0.04 4.76 10.04
CA ILE A 70 -0.25 4.69 8.60
C ILE A 70 -0.93 3.35 8.33
N GLU A 71 -2.26 3.32 8.26
CA GLU A 71 -3.02 2.12 7.88
C GLU A 71 -2.89 1.88 6.37
N LEU A 72 -2.54 0.65 5.97
CA LEU A 72 -2.20 0.30 4.60
C LEU A 72 -3.32 -0.48 3.92
N SER A 73 -3.50 -0.25 2.61
CA SER A 73 -4.38 -1.01 1.71
C SER A 73 -5.79 -1.21 2.27
N THR A 74 -6.41 -0.14 2.75
CA THR A 74 -7.75 -0.16 3.38
C THR A 74 -8.86 -0.61 2.43
N LEU A 75 -8.64 -0.50 1.11
CA LEU A 75 -9.61 -0.89 0.08
C LEU A 75 -9.37 -2.28 -0.51
N ALA A 76 -8.38 -3.06 -0.02
CA ALA A 76 -8.04 -4.37 -0.55
C ALA A 76 -9.28 -5.28 -0.67
N GLY A 77 -9.46 -5.92 -1.83
CA GLY A 77 -10.53 -6.86 -2.11
C GLY A 77 -11.90 -6.26 -2.43
N TYR A 78 -12.07 -4.93 -2.39
CA TYR A 78 -13.35 -4.29 -2.70
C TYR A 78 -13.84 -4.70 -4.09
N MET A 79 -15.06 -5.27 -4.17
CA MET A 79 -15.70 -5.83 -5.38
C MET A 79 -14.94 -6.98 -6.07
N PHE A 80 -13.81 -7.43 -5.54
CA PHE A 80 -13.06 -8.59 -6.06
C PHE A 80 -13.17 -9.82 -5.19
N ASP A 81 -13.18 -9.65 -3.87
CA ASP A 81 -13.48 -10.73 -2.94
C ASP A 81 -14.99 -11.05 -2.91
N VAL A 82 -15.82 -10.03 -3.04
CA VAL A 82 -17.28 -10.11 -3.23
C VAL A 82 -17.67 -9.14 -4.34
N ALA A 83 -18.26 -9.66 -5.43
CA ALA A 83 -18.59 -8.87 -6.63
C ALA A 83 -19.77 -7.90 -6.43
N ASP A 84 -20.65 -8.16 -5.46
CA ASP A 84 -21.75 -7.27 -5.10
C ASP A 84 -21.22 -6.06 -4.33
N ALA A 85 -21.36 -4.87 -4.91
CA ALA A 85 -20.85 -3.62 -4.35
C ALA A 85 -21.45 -3.29 -2.97
N ASP A 86 -22.69 -3.66 -2.70
CA ASP A 86 -23.38 -3.39 -1.43
C ASP A 86 -22.95 -4.37 -0.33
N GLN A 87 -22.59 -5.59 -0.69
CA GLN A 87 -22.13 -6.63 0.22
C GLN A 87 -20.61 -6.69 0.36
N SER A 88 -19.88 -6.05 -0.54
CA SER A 88 -18.43 -6.06 -0.52
C SER A 88 -17.88 -5.23 0.63
N VAL A 89 -17.16 -5.89 1.54
CA VAL A 89 -16.45 -5.28 2.67
C VAL A 89 -14.97 -5.25 2.34
N PRO A 90 -14.37 -4.05 2.16
CA PRO A 90 -12.95 -3.94 1.81
C PRO A 90 -12.01 -4.27 2.99
N GLY A 91 -10.70 -4.25 2.72
CA GLY A 91 -9.67 -4.45 3.73
C GLY A 91 -9.06 -5.85 3.76
N GLY A 92 -9.59 -6.81 2.98
CA GLY A 92 -9.04 -8.16 2.85
C GLY A 92 -9.09 -9.00 4.14
N GLY A 93 -9.91 -8.64 5.14
CA GLY A 93 -9.96 -9.29 6.45
C GLY A 93 -8.72 -9.05 7.32
N LEU A 94 -7.93 -8.03 7.00
CA LEU A 94 -6.68 -7.70 7.69
C LEU A 94 -6.57 -6.19 7.95
N ILE A 95 -6.32 -5.82 9.20
CA ILE A 95 -5.87 -4.48 9.58
C ILE A 95 -4.34 -4.51 9.57
N ALA A 96 -3.70 -3.61 8.84
CA ALA A 96 -2.24 -3.54 8.82
C ALA A 96 -1.75 -2.11 8.63
N GLY A 97 -0.62 -1.76 9.26
CA GLY A 97 -0.05 -0.43 9.17
C GLY A 97 1.26 -0.30 9.92
N ILE A 98 1.88 0.86 9.79
CA ILE A 98 3.12 1.21 10.48
C ILE A 98 2.79 2.21 11.59
N GLY A 99 3.20 1.90 12.80
CA GLY A 99 3.00 2.74 13.98
C GLY A 99 4.02 2.47 15.07
N PHE A 100 3.83 3.07 16.23
CA PHE A 100 4.75 2.92 17.35
C PHE A 100 4.18 2.02 18.44
N VAL A 101 5.03 1.14 18.95
CA VAL A 101 4.74 0.28 20.09
C VAL A 101 5.91 0.38 21.07
N SER A 102 5.67 0.91 22.26
CA SER A 102 6.71 1.16 23.28
C SER A 102 7.88 2.01 22.76
N GLY A 103 7.58 3.03 21.93
CA GLY A 103 8.57 3.91 21.33
C GLY A 103 9.35 3.31 20.15
N ILE A 104 9.03 2.10 19.73
CA ILE A 104 9.64 1.43 18.58
C ILE A 104 8.67 1.45 17.40
N ARG A 105 9.14 1.89 16.24
CA ARG A 105 8.36 1.86 15.01
C ARG A 105 8.26 0.41 14.51
N CYS A 106 7.05 -0.09 14.37
CA CYS A 106 6.74 -1.47 14.01
C CYS A 106 5.78 -1.55 12.82
N MET A 107 5.88 -2.62 12.06
CA MET A 107 4.77 -3.07 11.24
C MET A 107 3.81 -3.84 12.15
N VAL A 108 2.56 -3.42 12.21
CA VAL A 108 1.50 -4.07 13.01
C VAL A 108 0.46 -4.63 12.06
N SER A 109 0.09 -5.90 12.25
CA SER A 109 -0.99 -6.54 11.52
C SER A 109 -1.95 -7.27 12.47
N ALA A 110 -3.24 -7.27 12.17
CA ALA A 110 -4.26 -7.96 12.94
C ALA A 110 -5.30 -8.59 12.01
N ASN A 111 -5.57 -9.88 12.16
CA ASN A 111 -6.72 -10.49 11.49
C ASN A 111 -8.00 -9.82 12.00
N ASP A 112 -8.87 -9.40 11.10
CA ASP A 112 -10.18 -8.86 11.50
C ASP A 112 -11.19 -9.99 11.70
N ALA A 113 -11.07 -10.67 12.85
CA ALA A 113 -11.95 -11.77 13.20
C ALA A 113 -13.41 -11.35 13.50
N GLY A 114 -13.70 -10.06 13.48
CA GLY A 114 -15.06 -9.54 13.41
C GLY A 114 -15.74 -9.84 12.07
N ILE A 115 -14.95 -10.01 11.01
CA ILE A 115 -15.37 -10.30 9.64
C ILE A 115 -14.92 -11.72 9.27
N ASP A 116 -15.82 -12.58 8.82
CA ASP A 116 -15.54 -13.96 8.37
C ASP A 116 -14.62 -14.76 9.30
N ALA A 117 -14.73 -14.56 10.62
CA ALA A 117 -13.89 -15.17 11.64
C ALA A 117 -12.36 -15.01 11.37
N GLY A 118 -11.96 -13.93 10.74
CA GLY A 118 -10.57 -13.65 10.39
C GLY A 118 -9.98 -14.55 9.28
N ALA A 119 -10.85 -15.19 8.48
CA ALA A 119 -10.40 -15.99 7.36
C ALA A 119 -9.67 -15.14 6.31
N LEU A 120 -8.56 -15.64 5.80
CA LEU A 120 -7.78 -14.97 4.77
C LEU A 120 -8.56 -14.94 3.46
N GLN A 121 -8.82 -13.74 2.96
CA GLN A 121 -9.44 -13.50 1.66
C GLN A 121 -8.36 -13.48 0.55
N PRO A 122 -8.71 -13.69 -0.74
CA PRO A 122 -7.73 -13.67 -1.84
C PRO A 122 -6.87 -12.40 -1.87
N TYR A 123 -7.48 -11.22 -1.81
CA TYR A 123 -6.72 -9.95 -1.76
C TYR A 123 -6.18 -9.60 -0.37
N GLY A 124 -6.64 -10.26 0.67
CA GLY A 124 -6.00 -10.29 1.98
C GLY A 124 -4.64 -10.97 1.93
N LEU A 125 -4.46 -11.98 1.07
CA LEU A 125 -3.15 -12.58 0.80
C LEU A 125 -2.20 -11.56 0.17
N ASP A 126 -2.63 -10.84 -0.88
CA ASP A 126 -1.79 -9.82 -1.54
C ASP A 126 -1.39 -8.72 -0.55
N LYS A 127 -2.33 -8.27 0.28
CA LYS A 127 -2.09 -7.30 1.34
C LYS A 127 -1.06 -7.82 2.35
N THR A 128 -1.20 -9.07 2.81
CA THR A 128 -0.27 -9.68 3.77
C THR A 128 1.15 -9.73 3.19
N LEU A 129 1.29 -10.17 1.94
CA LEU A 129 2.59 -10.26 1.27
C LEU A 129 3.24 -8.88 1.13
N ARG A 130 2.46 -7.85 0.75
CA ARG A 130 2.97 -6.48 0.66
C ARG A 130 3.38 -5.90 2.01
N VAL A 131 2.60 -6.15 3.05
CA VAL A 131 2.91 -5.72 4.42
C VAL A 131 4.23 -6.34 4.91
N GLN A 132 4.46 -7.62 4.65
CA GLN A 132 5.72 -8.31 4.98
C GLN A 132 6.90 -7.78 4.16
N GLU A 133 6.69 -7.45 2.87
CA GLU A 133 7.70 -6.81 2.02
C GLU A 133 8.09 -5.44 2.59
N LEU A 134 7.11 -4.60 2.93
CA LEU A 134 7.34 -3.29 3.54
C LEU A 134 8.07 -3.40 4.88
N ALA A 135 7.73 -4.39 5.72
CA ALA A 135 8.43 -4.64 6.98
C ALA A 135 9.91 -4.98 6.74
N LEU A 136 10.20 -5.84 5.76
CA LEU A 136 11.57 -6.23 5.41
C LEU A 136 12.38 -5.05 4.85
N GLU A 137 11.82 -4.33 3.88
CA GLU A 137 12.51 -3.20 3.23
C GLU A 137 12.78 -2.04 4.18
N ASN A 138 11.84 -1.78 5.09
CA ASN A 138 11.95 -0.71 6.08
C ASN A 138 12.56 -1.18 7.40
N LYS A 139 13.07 -2.43 7.47
CA LYS A 139 13.71 -3.02 8.63
C LYS A 139 12.91 -2.81 9.91
N LEU A 140 11.64 -3.16 9.88
CA LEU A 140 10.71 -3.00 11.00
C LEU A 140 10.49 -4.31 11.75
N PRO A 141 10.46 -4.32 13.09
CA PRO A 141 9.87 -5.41 13.83
C PRO A 141 8.44 -5.68 13.33
N TYR A 142 8.04 -6.95 13.27
CA TYR A 142 6.73 -7.33 12.77
C TYR A 142 5.87 -7.91 13.89
N LEU A 143 4.84 -7.16 14.30
CA LEU A 143 3.90 -7.56 15.34
C LEU A 143 2.59 -8.05 14.70
N GLN A 144 2.24 -9.31 14.96
CA GLN A 144 1.02 -9.94 14.48
C GLN A 144 0.04 -10.19 15.64
N LEU A 145 -1.21 -9.75 15.49
CA LEU A 145 -2.33 -10.03 16.38
C LEU A 145 -3.22 -11.06 15.68
N VAL A 146 -3.04 -12.32 16.01
CA VAL A 146 -3.59 -13.45 15.24
C VAL A 146 -4.89 -13.96 15.88
N GLU A 147 -5.94 -13.98 15.09
CA GLU A 147 -7.18 -14.72 15.31
C GLU A 147 -7.79 -15.04 13.95
N SER A 148 -7.60 -16.29 13.46
CA SER A 148 -7.95 -16.64 12.07
C SER A 148 -8.47 -18.07 11.97
N ALA A 149 -9.56 -18.24 11.24
CA ALA A 149 -10.08 -19.53 10.85
C ALA A 149 -9.28 -20.22 9.72
N GLY A 150 -8.19 -19.59 9.25
CA GLY A 150 -7.39 -20.06 8.12
C GLY A 150 -7.84 -19.47 6.78
N ALA A 151 -7.65 -20.20 5.68
CA ALA A 151 -8.08 -19.76 4.36
C ALA A 151 -9.60 -19.93 4.16
N ASN A 152 -10.22 -19.00 3.42
CA ASN A 152 -11.62 -19.12 3.05
C ASN A 152 -11.80 -20.21 1.98
N LEU A 153 -12.18 -21.42 2.38
CA LEU A 153 -12.34 -22.56 1.48
C LEU A 153 -13.48 -22.40 0.45
N LEU A 154 -14.43 -21.50 0.69
CA LEU A 154 -15.51 -21.20 -0.27
C LEU A 154 -15.00 -20.39 -1.48
N ARG A 155 -13.83 -19.79 -1.35
CA ARG A 155 -13.15 -19.01 -2.39
C ARG A 155 -11.79 -19.61 -2.75
N TYR A 156 -11.64 -20.91 -2.53
CA TYR A 156 -10.38 -21.61 -2.79
C TYR A 156 -9.95 -21.52 -4.24
N ARG A 157 -8.70 -21.16 -4.45
CA ARG A 157 -7.99 -21.24 -5.73
C ARG A 157 -6.60 -21.82 -5.46
N VAL A 158 -6.16 -22.76 -6.29
CA VAL A 158 -4.87 -23.43 -6.08
C VAL A 158 -3.69 -22.46 -6.20
N GLU A 159 -3.79 -21.47 -7.06
CA GLU A 159 -2.77 -20.42 -7.20
C GLU A 159 -2.60 -19.59 -5.91
N ASP A 160 -3.69 -19.29 -5.20
CA ASP A 160 -3.61 -18.59 -3.92
C ASP A 160 -3.01 -19.48 -2.83
N PHE A 161 -3.27 -20.78 -2.85
CA PHE A 161 -2.62 -21.74 -1.95
C PHE A 161 -1.10 -21.76 -2.17
N VAL A 162 -0.66 -21.88 -3.43
CA VAL A 162 0.78 -21.90 -3.75
C VAL A 162 1.45 -20.55 -3.37
N ARG A 163 0.81 -19.43 -3.72
CA ARG A 163 1.30 -18.09 -3.35
C ARG A 163 1.30 -17.86 -1.84
N GLY A 164 0.31 -18.43 -1.12
CA GLY A 164 0.18 -18.35 0.32
C GLY A 164 1.39 -18.90 1.09
N GLY A 165 2.13 -19.82 0.50
CA GLY A 165 3.41 -20.28 1.04
C GLY A 165 4.45 -19.18 1.24
N ASN A 166 4.34 -18.07 0.48
CA ASN A 166 5.23 -16.92 0.66
C ASN A 166 5.03 -16.21 2.01
N ILE A 167 3.84 -16.30 2.63
CA ILE A 167 3.61 -15.74 3.98
C ILE A 167 4.63 -16.34 4.95
N PHE A 168 4.77 -17.66 4.94
CA PHE A 168 5.65 -18.40 5.83
C PHE A 168 7.12 -18.17 5.50
N ARG A 169 7.46 -18.22 4.21
CA ARG A 169 8.79 -17.88 3.72
C ARG A 169 9.23 -16.48 4.15
N ASN A 170 8.34 -15.51 4.07
CA ASN A 170 8.65 -14.12 4.43
C ASN A 170 8.82 -13.95 5.96
N LEU A 171 8.02 -14.62 6.80
CA LEU A 171 8.23 -14.61 8.25
C LEU A 171 9.62 -15.13 8.62
N ALA A 172 10.01 -16.28 8.06
CA ALA A 172 11.35 -16.83 8.28
C ALA A 172 12.46 -15.87 7.77
N ARG A 173 12.23 -15.16 6.66
CA ARG A 173 13.19 -14.17 6.12
C ARG A 173 13.29 -12.92 6.99
N LEU A 174 12.18 -12.44 7.56
CA LEU A 174 12.18 -11.32 8.51
C LEU A 174 13.05 -11.67 9.72
N SER A 175 12.78 -12.82 10.36
CA SER A 175 13.57 -13.31 11.49
C SER A 175 15.05 -13.47 11.13
N ALA A 176 15.37 -14.12 10.01
CA ALA A 176 16.76 -14.29 9.54
C ALA A 176 17.45 -12.97 9.21
N ALA A 177 16.71 -11.93 8.81
CA ALA A 177 17.24 -10.59 8.60
C ALA A 177 17.52 -9.82 9.91
N GLY A 178 17.28 -10.43 11.06
CA GLY A 178 17.42 -9.80 12.38
C GLY A 178 16.27 -8.85 12.71
N LEU A 179 15.11 -9.09 12.12
CA LEU A 179 13.89 -8.31 12.36
C LEU A 179 12.93 -9.14 13.20
N PRO A 180 12.73 -8.80 14.49
CA PRO A 180 11.90 -9.60 15.37
C PRO A 180 10.46 -9.76 14.87
N VAL A 181 9.98 -11.00 14.83
CA VAL A 181 8.60 -11.36 14.55
C VAL A 181 7.93 -11.73 15.87
N ILE A 182 6.93 -10.96 16.27
CA ILE A 182 6.22 -11.14 17.54
C ILE A 182 4.77 -11.47 17.21
N THR A 183 4.23 -12.52 17.81
CA THR A 183 2.83 -12.91 17.61
C THR A 183 2.08 -12.96 18.93
N VAL A 184 0.92 -12.33 18.96
CA VAL A 184 -0.09 -12.51 20.01
C VAL A 184 -1.24 -13.31 19.40
N THR A 185 -1.50 -14.50 19.93
CA THR A 185 -2.60 -15.36 19.48
C THR A 185 -3.80 -15.17 20.41
N HIS A 186 -4.79 -14.41 19.92
CA HIS A 186 -5.97 -14.01 20.70
C HIS A 186 -7.12 -15.02 20.67
N GLY A 187 -7.09 -15.94 19.73
CA GLY A 187 -8.17 -16.90 19.51
C GLY A 187 -7.70 -18.07 18.65
N SER A 188 -8.53 -18.49 17.70
CA SER A 188 -8.19 -19.58 16.79
C SER A 188 -7.03 -19.21 15.86
N SER A 189 -6.10 -20.14 15.69
CA SER A 189 -4.98 -20.06 14.77
C SER A 189 -4.81 -21.43 14.12
N THR A 190 -5.68 -21.70 13.11
CA THR A 190 -5.87 -23.03 12.54
C THR A 190 -5.11 -23.22 11.24
N ALA A 191 -4.60 -24.40 10.99
CA ALA A 191 -3.92 -24.82 9.76
C ALA A 191 -2.75 -23.86 9.41
N GLY A 192 -2.84 -23.11 8.31
CA GLY A 192 -1.83 -22.10 7.94
C GLY A 192 -1.63 -21.03 9.01
N GLY A 193 -2.68 -20.64 9.74
CA GLY A 193 -2.58 -19.71 10.87
C GLY A 193 -1.65 -20.22 11.98
N ALA A 194 -1.66 -21.52 12.26
CA ALA A 194 -0.77 -22.12 13.26
C ALA A 194 0.71 -21.95 12.89
N TYR A 195 1.05 -21.99 11.61
CA TYR A 195 2.41 -21.75 11.15
C TYR A 195 2.80 -20.26 11.20
N GLN A 196 1.85 -19.32 11.06
CA GLN A 196 2.15 -17.90 11.33
C GLN A 196 2.59 -17.71 12.78
N THR A 197 1.89 -18.37 13.71
CA THR A 197 2.30 -18.41 15.12
C THR A 197 3.67 -19.10 15.27
N GLY A 198 3.83 -20.31 14.75
CA GLY A 198 5.03 -21.12 14.93
C GLY A 198 6.32 -20.59 14.29
N LEU A 199 6.22 -19.66 13.32
CA LEU A 199 7.36 -19.02 12.66
C LEU A 199 7.75 -17.67 13.28
N SER A 200 7.16 -17.34 14.43
CA SER A 200 7.47 -16.11 15.15
C SER A 200 8.58 -16.30 16.17
N ASP A 201 9.34 -15.25 16.44
CA ASP A 201 10.46 -15.29 17.40
C ASP A 201 9.97 -15.22 18.85
N TYR A 202 8.85 -14.51 19.09
CA TYR A 202 8.19 -14.41 20.40
C TYR A 202 6.69 -14.64 20.24
N ILE A 203 6.13 -15.53 21.08
CA ILE A 203 4.72 -15.90 21.01
C ILE A 203 4.02 -15.72 22.34
N VAL A 204 2.98 -14.90 22.35
CA VAL A 204 2.08 -14.68 23.49
C VAL A 204 0.75 -15.37 23.20
N MET A 205 0.29 -16.20 24.13
CA MET A 205 -0.97 -16.92 24.03
C MET A 205 -1.92 -16.54 25.14
N VAL A 206 -3.21 -16.39 24.83
CA VAL A 206 -4.25 -15.99 25.79
C VAL A 206 -4.90 -17.22 26.40
N ARG A 207 -4.85 -17.36 27.73
CA ARG A 207 -5.42 -18.44 28.53
C ARG A 207 -6.91 -18.67 28.18
N GLY A 208 -7.26 -19.95 27.96
CA GLY A 208 -8.63 -20.36 27.67
C GLY A 208 -9.22 -19.79 26.36
N ARG A 209 -8.39 -19.08 25.52
CA ARG A 209 -8.82 -18.45 24.25
C ARG A 209 -8.02 -18.96 23.05
N THR A 210 -6.69 -18.98 23.16
CA THR A 210 -5.84 -19.46 22.07
C THR A 210 -6.18 -20.91 21.75
N ARG A 211 -6.33 -21.19 20.45
CA ARG A 211 -6.50 -22.52 19.87
C ARG A 211 -5.60 -22.60 18.64
N ALA A 212 -4.40 -23.16 18.83
CA ALA A 212 -3.41 -23.31 17.75
C ALA A 212 -3.22 -24.78 17.44
N PHE A 213 -3.67 -25.22 16.26
CA PHE A 213 -3.52 -26.61 15.81
C PHE A 213 -3.51 -26.70 14.29
N LEU A 214 -2.87 -27.75 13.76
CA LEU A 214 -2.86 -28.00 12.31
C LEU A 214 -4.20 -28.52 11.82
N ALA A 215 -4.85 -29.36 12.63
CA ALA A 215 -6.15 -29.95 12.35
C ALA A 215 -7.03 -29.87 13.60
N GLY A 216 -8.20 -29.28 13.49
CA GLY A 216 -9.16 -29.20 14.59
C GLY A 216 -9.77 -30.58 14.95
N PRO A 217 -10.47 -30.70 16.11
CA PRO A 217 -11.04 -31.96 16.59
C PRO A 217 -11.86 -32.76 15.57
N PRO A 218 -12.71 -32.15 14.71
CA PRO A 218 -13.44 -32.91 13.70
C PRO A 218 -12.54 -33.57 12.66
N LEU A 219 -11.47 -32.89 12.23
CA LEU A 219 -10.53 -33.42 11.24
C LEU A 219 -9.61 -34.48 11.89
N LEU A 220 -9.19 -34.26 13.14
CA LEU A 220 -8.44 -35.24 13.91
C LEU A 220 -9.22 -36.56 14.01
N LYS A 221 -10.50 -36.50 14.45
CA LYS A 221 -11.37 -37.67 14.52
C LYS A 221 -11.54 -38.37 13.18
N ALA A 222 -11.71 -37.62 12.11
CA ALA A 222 -11.86 -38.18 10.76
C ALA A 222 -10.58 -38.87 10.25
N ALA A 223 -9.41 -38.29 10.56
CA ALA A 223 -8.12 -38.79 10.09
C ALA A 223 -7.56 -39.95 10.90
N THR A 224 -7.75 -39.97 12.23
CA THR A 224 -7.09 -40.89 13.15
C THR A 224 -8.05 -41.69 14.04
N GLY A 225 -9.32 -41.26 14.14
CA GLY A 225 -10.29 -41.78 15.09
C GLY A 225 -10.15 -41.24 16.53
N GLU A 226 -9.12 -40.46 16.79
CA GLU A 226 -8.85 -39.85 18.10
C GLU A 226 -9.89 -38.78 18.41
N ILE A 227 -10.27 -38.68 19.68
CA ILE A 227 -11.19 -37.63 20.19
C ILE A 227 -10.40 -36.81 21.21
N ALA A 228 -10.27 -35.50 20.91
CA ALA A 228 -9.69 -34.51 21.80
C ALA A 228 -10.55 -33.26 21.79
N THR A 229 -10.53 -32.51 22.87
CA THR A 229 -11.11 -31.17 22.92
C THR A 229 -10.17 -30.14 22.22
N GLU A 230 -10.69 -28.98 21.86
CA GLU A 230 -9.85 -27.90 21.32
C GLU A 230 -8.76 -27.45 22.30
N GLU A 231 -9.06 -27.47 23.61
CA GLU A 231 -8.11 -27.12 24.67
C GLU A 231 -6.97 -28.16 24.79
N GLU A 232 -7.30 -29.44 24.77
CA GLU A 232 -6.30 -30.52 24.83
C GLU A 232 -5.41 -30.56 23.58
N LEU A 233 -6.00 -30.23 22.41
CA LEU A 233 -5.31 -30.30 21.13
C LEU A 233 -4.43 -29.09 20.85
N GLY A 234 -4.84 -27.90 21.29
CA GLY A 234 -4.18 -26.65 20.90
C GLY A 234 -4.38 -25.50 21.86
N GLY A 235 -4.67 -25.77 23.14
CA GLY A 235 -4.88 -24.73 24.15
C GLY A 235 -3.58 -24.01 24.55
N ALA A 236 -3.73 -22.76 25.00
CA ALA A 236 -2.60 -21.91 25.39
C ALA A 236 -1.72 -22.54 26.47
N GLU A 237 -2.34 -23.18 27.49
CA GLU A 237 -1.61 -23.79 28.60
C GLU A 237 -0.78 -24.99 28.14
N MET A 238 -1.34 -25.84 27.28
CA MET A 238 -0.62 -26.96 26.70
C MET A 238 0.58 -26.46 25.87
N HIS A 239 0.38 -25.44 25.06
CA HIS A 239 1.46 -24.91 24.22
C HIS A 239 2.55 -24.17 24.98
N THR A 240 2.22 -23.54 26.11
CA THR A 240 3.22 -22.82 26.92
C THR A 240 3.93 -23.69 27.94
N SER A 241 3.43 -24.89 28.22
CA SER A 241 4.01 -25.77 29.24
C SER A 241 4.47 -27.14 28.72
N ILE A 242 3.92 -27.65 27.61
CA ILE A 242 4.21 -29.00 27.10
C ILE A 242 4.90 -28.93 25.75
N SER A 243 4.28 -28.28 24.74
CA SER A 243 4.83 -28.27 23.37
C SER A 243 5.94 -27.25 23.18
N GLY A 244 6.05 -26.24 24.04
CA GLY A 244 7.00 -25.14 23.89
C GLY A 244 6.68 -24.15 22.74
N LEU A 245 5.50 -24.27 22.10
CA LEU A 245 5.11 -23.35 21.03
C LEU A 245 4.88 -21.94 21.54
N GLY A 246 4.23 -21.76 22.70
CA GLY A 246 3.99 -20.46 23.32
C GLY A 246 5.10 -20.08 24.31
N ASP A 247 5.59 -18.86 24.29
CA ASP A 247 6.61 -18.37 25.24
C ASP A 247 6.00 -17.72 26.47
N TYR A 248 4.84 -17.07 26.28
CA TYR A 248 4.16 -16.31 27.33
C TYR A 248 2.67 -16.69 27.38
N LEU A 249 2.19 -16.94 28.58
CA LEU A 249 0.79 -17.16 28.86
C LEU A 249 0.19 -15.88 29.45
N ALA A 250 -0.73 -15.28 28.73
CA ALA A 250 -1.47 -14.08 29.17
C ALA A 250 -2.84 -14.45 29.74
N GLU A 251 -3.33 -13.69 30.70
CA GLU A 251 -4.64 -13.95 31.32
C GLU A 251 -5.82 -13.53 30.43
N ASP A 252 -5.66 -12.42 29.68
CA ASP A 252 -6.65 -11.91 28.75
C ASP A 252 -6.02 -11.12 27.59
N ASP A 253 -6.83 -10.55 26.70
CA ASP A 253 -6.36 -9.76 25.56
C ASP A 253 -5.53 -8.55 25.99
N ARG A 254 -5.89 -7.87 27.07
CA ARG A 254 -5.16 -6.68 27.58
C ARG A 254 -3.80 -7.06 28.12
N ASP A 255 -3.75 -8.15 28.87
CA ASP A 255 -2.50 -8.68 29.40
C ASP A 255 -1.58 -9.16 28.27
N ALA A 256 -2.12 -9.79 27.25
CA ALA A 256 -1.36 -10.22 26.08
C ALA A 256 -0.73 -9.04 25.31
N LEU A 257 -1.48 -7.96 25.13
CA LEU A 257 -0.97 -6.72 24.50
C LEU A 257 0.09 -6.04 25.39
N ARG A 258 -0.11 -6.05 26.73
CA ARG A 258 0.89 -5.54 27.68
C ARG A 258 2.20 -6.33 27.57
N ILE A 259 2.13 -7.67 27.49
CA ILE A 259 3.32 -8.54 27.34
C ILE A 259 4.01 -8.23 26.00
N ALA A 260 3.27 -8.12 24.88
CA ALA A 260 3.84 -7.78 23.58
C ALA A 260 4.57 -6.43 23.61
N ARG A 261 3.97 -5.42 24.26
CA ARG A 261 4.60 -4.11 24.48
C ARG A 261 5.86 -4.22 25.33
N GLN A 262 5.88 -5.08 26.33
CA GLN A 262 7.06 -5.35 27.18
C GLN A 262 8.18 -6.05 26.42
N ILE A 263 7.85 -7.02 25.56
CA ILE A 263 8.83 -7.67 24.69
C ILE A 263 9.52 -6.62 23.82
N LEU A 264 8.73 -5.78 23.11
CA LEU A 264 9.29 -4.71 22.29
C LEU A 264 10.10 -3.70 23.09
N ALA A 265 9.61 -3.29 24.27
CA ALA A 265 10.34 -2.36 25.14
C ALA A 265 11.71 -2.89 25.60
N GLY A 266 11.81 -4.21 25.75
CA GLY A 266 13.03 -4.92 26.16
C GLY A 266 14.04 -5.17 25.05
N LEU A 267 13.67 -4.94 23.78
CA LEU A 267 14.62 -5.08 22.67
C LEU A 267 15.60 -3.91 22.66
N GLU A 268 16.88 -4.21 22.45
CA GLU A 268 17.87 -3.19 22.07
C GLU A 268 17.67 -2.78 20.61
N TRP A 269 16.58 -2.05 20.37
CA TRP A 269 16.20 -1.61 19.04
C TRP A 269 16.38 -0.11 18.89
N ASP A 270 16.98 0.31 17.77
CA ASP A 270 17.16 1.73 17.48
C ASP A 270 15.81 2.46 17.52
N ARG A 271 15.69 3.35 18.49
CA ARG A 271 14.52 4.24 18.59
C ARG A 271 14.73 5.45 17.69
N PRO A 272 13.67 5.98 17.07
CA PRO A 272 13.80 7.20 16.32
C PRO A 272 14.41 8.29 17.20
N CYS A 273 15.55 8.83 16.79
CA CYS A 273 16.02 10.06 17.40
C CYS A 273 15.06 11.16 16.97
N ALA A 274 14.35 11.76 17.90
CA ALA A 274 13.64 13.01 17.71
C ALA A 274 14.66 14.12 17.41
N GLY A 275 15.20 14.14 16.23
CA GLY A 275 15.95 15.26 15.70
C GLY A 275 14.93 16.26 15.20
N GLU A 276 14.52 17.20 16.02
CA GLU A 276 13.77 18.36 15.59
C GLU A 276 14.61 19.14 14.58
N THR A 277 14.38 18.85 13.30
CA THR A 277 14.85 19.75 12.25
C THR A 277 13.82 20.87 12.19
N ALA A 278 14.20 22.08 12.61
CA ALA A 278 13.32 23.24 12.47
C ALA A 278 12.91 23.39 10.99
N PHE A 279 11.63 23.35 10.72
CA PHE A 279 11.08 23.53 9.38
C PHE A 279 10.01 24.62 9.38
N LYS A 280 9.73 25.16 8.20
CA LYS A 280 8.65 26.14 8.01
C LYS A 280 7.49 25.44 7.28
N PRO A 281 6.23 25.64 7.71
CA PRO A 281 5.09 25.09 6.99
C PRO A 281 5.02 25.66 5.57
N PRO A 282 4.29 25.00 4.67
CA PRO A 282 3.94 25.57 3.36
C PRO A 282 3.28 26.95 3.50
N ARG A 283 3.47 27.82 2.53
CA ARG A 283 2.85 29.15 2.49
C ARG A 283 1.37 29.08 2.09
N TYR A 284 0.99 28.04 1.38
CA TYR A 284 -0.34 27.86 0.82
C TYR A 284 -1.06 26.73 1.54
N ASP A 285 -2.39 26.87 1.63
CA ASP A 285 -3.24 25.94 2.34
C ASP A 285 -3.33 24.58 1.62
N ALA A 286 -3.20 23.49 2.37
CA ALA A 286 -3.38 22.15 1.85
C ALA A 286 -4.81 21.90 1.31
N GLU A 287 -5.84 22.62 1.81
CA GLU A 287 -7.21 22.56 1.29
C GLU A 287 -7.27 22.90 -0.22
N GLU A 288 -6.34 23.70 -0.74
CA GLU A 288 -6.30 24.04 -2.15
C GLU A 288 -5.93 22.84 -3.04
N LEU A 289 -5.29 21.80 -2.51
CA LEU A 289 -5.00 20.55 -3.24
C LEU A 289 -6.27 19.89 -3.80
N LEU A 290 -7.40 20.08 -3.14
CA LEU A 290 -8.69 19.53 -3.58
C LEU A 290 -9.15 20.08 -4.93
N GLY A 291 -8.81 21.33 -5.27
CA GLY A 291 -9.25 21.99 -6.49
C GLY A 291 -8.19 22.10 -7.59
N ILE A 292 -6.92 21.77 -7.28
CA ILE A 292 -5.80 21.88 -8.23
C ILE A 292 -5.88 20.80 -9.31
N MET A 293 -6.14 19.55 -8.91
CA MET A 293 -6.16 18.44 -9.86
C MET A 293 -7.50 18.37 -10.61
N PRO A 294 -7.46 18.43 -11.96
CA PRO A 294 -8.68 18.29 -12.75
C PRO A 294 -9.26 16.87 -12.64
N MET A 295 -10.58 16.79 -12.58
CA MET A 295 -11.28 15.49 -12.65
C MET A 295 -11.15 14.85 -14.03
N ASP A 296 -11.06 15.66 -15.08
CA ASP A 296 -10.72 15.20 -16.42
C ASP A 296 -9.19 15.23 -16.60
N HIS A 297 -8.58 14.04 -16.62
CA HIS A 297 -7.13 13.86 -16.77
C HIS A 297 -6.55 14.36 -18.11
N LYS A 298 -7.40 14.74 -19.08
CA LYS A 298 -6.97 15.35 -20.35
C LYS A 298 -6.68 16.84 -20.20
N ARG A 299 -7.13 17.48 -19.10
CA ARG A 299 -6.86 18.89 -18.84
C ARG A 299 -5.48 19.07 -18.25
N PRO A 300 -4.69 20.00 -18.76
CA PRO A 300 -3.36 20.28 -18.23
C PRO A 300 -3.44 20.88 -16.83
N VAL A 301 -2.45 20.58 -16.01
CA VAL A 301 -2.26 21.14 -14.67
C VAL A 301 -0.76 21.40 -14.44
N ASP A 302 -0.43 22.53 -13.81
CA ASP A 302 0.93 22.76 -13.36
C ASP A 302 1.14 22.12 -11.98
N MET A 303 1.85 21.01 -11.97
CA MET A 303 2.15 20.24 -10.75
C MET A 303 3.00 20.99 -9.73
N ARG A 304 3.67 22.08 -10.11
CA ARG A 304 4.36 22.98 -9.18
C ARG A 304 3.39 23.55 -8.16
N GLN A 305 2.15 23.81 -8.58
CA GLN A 305 1.09 24.31 -7.69
C GLN A 305 0.73 23.27 -6.63
N ALA A 306 0.67 21.98 -6.97
CA ALA A 306 0.47 20.93 -5.98
C ALA A 306 1.68 20.83 -5.02
N ILE A 307 2.91 20.82 -5.55
CA ILE A 307 4.15 20.77 -4.76
C ILE A 307 4.18 21.90 -3.72
N ALA A 308 3.80 23.11 -4.09
CA ALA A 308 3.82 24.27 -3.21
C ALA A 308 2.94 24.15 -1.95
N ARG A 309 1.96 23.21 -1.92
CA ARG A 309 1.03 23.00 -0.79
C ARG A 309 1.50 21.98 0.24
N PHE A 310 2.60 21.27 -0.04
CA PHE A 310 3.10 20.29 0.92
C PHE A 310 4.61 20.38 1.23
N VAL A 311 5.39 21.11 0.43
CA VAL A 311 6.83 21.29 0.73
C VAL A 311 7.08 22.45 1.68
N ASP A 312 8.17 22.38 2.44
CA ASP A 312 8.57 23.39 3.42
C ASP A 312 8.72 24.78 2.79
N ALA A 313 8.08 25.78 3.42
CA ALA A 313 8.06 27.18 2.98
C ALA A 313 7.57 27.39 1.52
N SER A 314 6.99 26.38 0.88
CA SER A 314 6.68 26.32 -0.56
C SER A 314 7.93 26.53 -1.45
N ASP A 315 9.08 26.13 -0.93
CA ASP A 315 10.39 26.26 -1.57
C ASP A 315 10.68 25.04 -2.45
N PHE A 316 10.93 25.28 -3.72
CA PHE A 316 11.27 24.27 -4.70
C PHE A 316 12.39 24.74 -5.60
N THR A 317 13.54 24.08 -5.52
CA THR A 317 14.66 24.38 -6.42
C THR A 317 14.54 23.52 -7.66
N GLU A 318 13.90 24.07 -8.69
CA GLU A 318 13.67 23.35 -9.94
C GLU A 318 14.98 23.09 -10.69
N PHE A 319 15.15 21.87 -11.14
CA PHE A 319 16.30 21.42 -11.93
C PHE A 319 16.00 21.59 -13.42
N ALA A 320 16.87 22.30 -14.13
CA ALA A 320 16.81 22.54 -15.58
C ALA A 320 15.38 22.97 -16.06
N PRO A 321 14.79 24.06 -15.54
CA PRO A 321 13.40 24.45 -15.83
C PRO A 321 13.15 24.72 -17.32
N ASN A 322 14.15 25.17 -18.05
CA ASN A 322 14.06 25.52 -19.48
C ASN A 322 14.26 24.32 -20.43
N TYR A 323 14.65 23.15 -19.91
CA TYR A 323 14.87 21.95 -20.69
C TYR A 323 13.83 20.89 -20.35
N GLY A 324 13.09 20.38 -21.34
CA GLY A 324 11.99 19.42 -21.12
C GLY A 324 10.94 19.92 -20.12
N PRO A 325 10.29 21.08 -20.34
CA PRO A 325 9.49 21.77 -19.31
C PRO A 325 8.24 21.01 -18.87
N ALA A 326 7.77 20.04 -19.68
CA ALA A 326 6.67 19.16 -19.31
C ALA A 326 7.03 18.15 -18.21
N THR A 327 8.32 17.85 -18.04
CA THR A 327 8.83 17.06 -16.93
C THR A 327 9.45 17.98 -15.89
N VAL A 328 8.89 18.01 -14.70
CA VAL A 328 9.32 18.88 -13.60
C VAL A 328 10.16 18.06 -12.63
N CYS A 329 11.41 18.47 -12.42
CA CYS A 329 12.33 17.86 -11.46
C CYS A 329 12.87 18.95 -10.53
N GLY A 330 13.07 18.66 -9.25
CA GLY A 330 13.68 19.61 -8.34
C GLY A 330 13.82 19.12 -6.92
N HIS A 331 14.55 19.87 -6.14
CA HIS A 331 14.80 19.60 -4.72
C HIS A 331 13.85 20.40 -3.83
N ALA A 332 13.39 19.77 -2.77
CA ALA A 332 12.57 20.38 -1.72
C ALA A 332 12.90 19.77 -0.35
N ARG A 333 12.16 20.21 0.65
CA ARG A 333 12.11 19.58 1.97
C ARG A 333 10.66 19.37 2.40
N ILE A 334 10.44 18.33 3.19
CA ILE A 334 9.16 18.05 3.85
C ILE A 334 9.47 17.77 5.32
N GLU A 335 9.01 18.64 6.21
CA GLU A 335 9.33 18.61 7.63
C GLU A 335 10.84 18.44 7.91
N GLY A 336 11.64 19.20 7.17
CA GLY A 336 13.10 19.18 7.25
C GLY A 336 13.76 18.02 6.48
N HIS A 337 13.03 16.99 6.06
CA HIS A 337 13.57 15.88 5.26
C HIS A 337 13.82 16.33 3.81
N ALA A 338 15.05 16.18 3.35
CA ALA A 338 15.40 16.48 1.95
C ALA A 338 14.77 15.44 1.01
N ILE A 339 14.27 15.90 -0.14
CA ILE A 339 13.64 15.06 -1.16
C ILE A 339 13.87 15.63 -2.57
N GLY A 340 14.10 14.75 -3.53
CA GLY A 340 14.04 15.06 -4.96
C GLY A 340 12.66 14.70 -5.49
N ILE A 341 12.01 15.62 -6.19
CA ILE A 341 10.65 15.42 -6.73
C ILE A 341 10.74 15.33 -8.24
N VAL A 342 10.10 14.33 -8.82
CA VAL A 342 9.91 14.17 -10.27
C VAL A 342 8.41 14.11 -10.54
N THR A 343 7.90 14.97 -11.41
CA THR A 343 6.48 15.01 -11.80
C THR A 343 6.29 15.48 -13.24
N ASN A 344 5.05 15.49 -13.70
CA ASN A 344 4.71 15.72 -15.10
C ASN A 344 3.58 16.76 -15.23
N ASN A 345 3.79 17.77 -16.08
CA ASN A 345 2.75 18.68 -16.55
C ASN A 345 2.11 18.21 -17.88
N GLY A 346 2.50 17.04 -18.35
CA GLY A 346 2.05 16.44 -19.59
C GLY A 346 2.77 15.12 -19.91
N PRO A 347 2.69 14.64 -21.15
CA PRO A 347 3.41 13.45 -21.60
C PRO A 347 4.94 13.63 -21.49
N LEU A 348 5.64 12.52 -21.33
CA LEU A 348 7.11 12.49 -21.30
C LEU A 348 7.66 12.60 -22.73
N ASP A 349 8.42 13.65 -23.01
CA ASP A 349 9.17 13.83 -24.24
C ASP A 349 10.64 13.43 -24.09
N VAL A 350 11.41 13.48 -25.17
CA VAL A 350 12.84 13.11 -25.18
C VAL A 350 13.66 13.99 -24.23
N PRO A 351 13.55 15.33 -24.25
CA PRO A 351 14.22 16.19 -23.28
C PRO A 351 13.81 15.88 -21.83
N GLY A 352 12.53 15.65 -21.59
CA GLY A 352 11.99 15.31 -20.26
C GLY A 352 12.55 14.01 -19.72
N ALA A 353 12.61 12.95 -20.55
CA ALA A 353 13.20 11.67 -20.17
C ALA A 353 14.69 11.80 -19.83
N ASN A 354 15.45 12.57 -20.62
CA ASN A 354 16.86 12.82 -20.34
C ASN A 354 17.07 13.62 -19.06
N LYS A 355 16.27 14.66 -18.83
CA LYS A 355 16.28 15.49 -17.63
C LYS A 355 15.98 14.66 -16.38
N ALA A 356 14.92 13.83 -16.41
CA ALA A 356 14.57 12.96 -15.29
C ALA A 356 15.67 11.93 -15.01
N THR A 357 16.25 11.31 -16.06
CA THR A 357 17.39 10.38 -15.92
C THR A 357 18.54 11.04 -15.19
N HIS A 358 18.96 12.23 -15.62
CA HIS A 358 20.05 12.98 -15.00
C HIS A 358 19.72 13.32 -13.53
N PHE A 359 18.53 13.80 -13.27
CA PHE A 359 18.11 14.20 -11.93
C PHE A 359 18.05 13.01 -10.96
N ILE A 360 17.50 11.85 -11.39
CA ILE A 360 17.49 10.61 -10.60
C ILE A 360 18.91 10.20 -10.21
N GLN A 361 19.85 10.20 -11.17
CA GLN A 361 21.24 9.85 -10.91
C GLN A 361 21.92 10.84 -9.94
N ALA A 362 21.65 12.14 -10.08
CA ALA A 362 22.16 13.16 -9.16
C ALA A 362 21.63 12.97 -7.73
N CYS A 363 20.33 12.62 -7.58
CA CYS A 363 19.76 12.30 -6.27
C CYS A 363 20.39 11.04 -5.67
N CYS A 364 20.68 10.01 -6.47
CA CYS A 364 21.40 8.83 -6.00
C CYS A 364 22.82 9.17 -5.51
N GLN A 365 23.54 10.04 -6.23
CA GLN A 365 24.87 10.50 -5.83
C GLN A 365 24.86 11.21 -4.47
N THR A 366 23.83 12.00 -4.19
CA THR A 366 23.69 12.79 -2.95
C THR A 366 22.89 12.07 -1.87
N ARG A 367 22.50 10.81 -2.09
CA ARG A 367 21.64 10.01 -1.19
C ARG A 367 20.31 10.70 -0.82
N THR A 368 19.74 11.44 -1.77
CA THR A 368 18.47 12.14 -1.60
C THR A 368 17.32 11.21 -2.02
N PRO A 369 16.36 10.87 -1.14
CA PRO A 369 15.17 10.12 -1.52
C PRO A 369 14.40 10.78 -2.65
N LEU A 370 13.72 9.98 -3.46
CA LEU A 370 12.95 10.43 -4.63
C LEU A 370 11.44 10.27 -4.39
N LEU A 371 10.69 11.30 -4.73
CA LEU A 371 9.24 11.28 -4.84
C LEU A 371 8.85 11.39 -6.32
N TYR A 372 8.07 10.42 -6.79
CA TYR A 372 7.45 10.47 -8.11
C TYR A 372 5.96 10.80 -7.95
N MET A 373 5.55 11.97 -8.45
CA MET A 373 4.15 12.34 -8.51
C MET A 373 3.65 12.10 -9.93
N ASN A 374 2.94 11.01 -10.13
CA ASN A 374 2.50 10.57 -11.44
C ASN A 374 1.31 11.38 -11.94
N ASN A 375 1.51 12.14 -13.02
CA ASN A 375 0.48 12.84 -13.76
C ASN A 375 0.85 12.89 -15.25
N THR A 376 0.84 11.71 -15.91
CA THR A 376 1.25 11.58 -17.30
C THR A 376 0.38 10.60 -18.07
N THR A 377 0.11 10.91 -19.34
CA THR A 377 -0.58 10.01 -20.27
C THR A 377 0.37 9.08 -21.02
N GLY A 378 1.65 9.07 -20.66
CA GLY A 378 2.67 8.20 -21.25
C GLY A 378 3.84 8.98 -21.87
N TYR A 379 4.66 8.25 -22.61
CA TYR A 379 5.67 8.84 -23.46
C TYR A 379 5.03 9.39 -24.74
N MET A 380 5.60 10.47 -25.29
CA MET A 380 5.17 11.04 -26.56
C MET A 380 5.35 10.03 -27.70
N VAL A 381 4.36 9.97 -28.56
CA VAL A 381 4.33 9.11 -29.76
C VAL A 381 4.30 9.96 -31.02
N GLY A 382 4.76 9.41 -32.13
CA GLY A 382 4.76 10.05 -33.42
C GLY A 382 6.15 10.07 -34.08
N ARG A 383 6.17 10.23 -35.41
CA ARG A 383 7.39 10.11 -36.22
C ARG A 383 8.55 10.97 -35.70
N ALA A 384 8.30 12.23 -35.37
CA ALA A 384 9.32 13.13 -34.88
C ALA A 384 9.95 12.67 -33.55
N TYR A 385 9.17 12.07 -32.67
CA TYR A 385 9.64 11.54 -31.39
C TYR A 385 10.42 10.23 -31.55
N GLU A 386 9.97 9.36 -32.47
CA GLU A 386 10.73 8.14 -32.80
C GLU A 386 12.08 8.48 -33.43
N GLU A 387 12.13 9.40 -34.39
CA GLU A 387 13.35 9.89 -35.02
C GLU A 387 14.27 10.57 -34.02
N ALA A 388 13.74 11.27 -32.99
CA ALA A 388 14.51 11.84 -31.90
C ALA A 388 14.99 10.79 -30.87
N GLY A 389 14.60 9.52 -31.02
CA GLY A 389 15.04 8.40 -30.19
C GLY A 389 14.25 8.24 -28.89
N MET A 390 12.93 8.44 -28.91
CA MET A 390 12.07 8.33 -27.71
C MET A 390 12.24 7.00 -27.01
N ILE A 391 12.29 5.88 -27.73
CA ILE A 391 12.50 4.55 -27.14
C ILE A 391 13.83 4.50 -26.38
N LYS A 392 14.91 5.00 -27.00
CA LYS A 392 16.26 5.03 -26.40
C LYS A 392 16.29 5.87 -25.13
N HIS A 393 15.70 7.06 -25.17
CA HIS A 393 15.76 8.01 -24.06
C HIS A 393 14.76 7.63 -22.94
N GLY A 394 13.59 7.11 -23.29
CA GLY A 394 12.65 6.54 -22.33
C GLY A 394 13.23 5.32 -21.61
N SER A 395 13.96 4.44 -22.34
CA SER A 395 14.65 3.30 -21.75
C SER A 395 15.72 3.73 -20.73
N LYS A 396 16.47 4.82 -20.98
CA LYS A 396 17.42 5.36 -20.00
C LYS A 396 16.74 5.81 -18.70
N MET A 397 15.58 6.45 -18.81
CA MET A 397 14.82 6.85 -17.64
C MET A 397 14.35 5.63 -16.84
N ILE A 398 13.84 4.60 -17.51
CA ILE A 398 13.45 3.33 -16.87
C ILE A 398 14.66 2.66 -16.20
N GLN A 399 15.83 2.66 -16.85
CA GLN A 399 17.07 2.15 -16.26
C GLN A 399 17.48 2.93 -15.00
N ALA A 400 17.39 4.27 -15.03
CA ALA A 400 17.70 5.11 -13.88
C ALA A 400 16.77 4.82 -12.69
N VAL A 401 15.47 4.70 -12.94
CA VAL A 401 14.48 4.30 -11.91
C VAL A 401 14.80 2.93 -11.34
N THR A 402 15.05 1.94 -12.20
CA THR A 402 15.33 0.55 -11.77
C THR A 402 16.61 0.43 -10.96
N SER A 403 17.62 1.24 -11.29
CA SER A 403 18.96 1.19 -10.69
C SER A 403 19.15 2.22 -9.58
N ALA A 404 18.11 2.96 -9.20
CA ALA A 404 18.21 3.95 -8.13
C ALA A 404 18.54 3.29 -6.79
N THR A 405 19.51 3.87 -6.08
CA THR A 405 20.06 3.35 -4.82
C THR A 405 19.48 4.04 -3.59
N VAL A 406 18.58 4.99 -3.80
CA VAL A 406 17.88 5.74 -2.74
C VAL A 406 16.42 5.29 -2.61
N PRO A 407 15.78 5.50 -1.46
CA PRO A 407 14.35 5.24 -1.33
C PRO A 407 13.55 5.99 -2.40
N GLN A 408 12.66 5.28 -3.07
CA GLN A 408 11.74 5.80 -4.07
C GLN A 408 10.31 5.71 -3.53
N ILE A 409 9.59 6.82 -3.56
CA ILE A 409 8.20 6.95 -3.11
C ILE A 409 7.38 7.38 -4.30
N THR A 410 6.22 6.77 -4.50
CA THR A 410 5.33 7.10 -5.61
C THR A 410 3.97 7.56 -5.10
N ILE A 411 3.44 8.64 -5.69
CA ILE A 411 2.04 9.06 -5.53
C ILE A 411 1.42 9.15 -6.93
N TYR A 412 0.38 8.37 -7.16
CA TYR A 412 -0.51 8.55 -8.30
C TYR A 412 -1.47 9.69 -7.99
N CYS A 413 -1.30 10.84 -8.63
CA CYS A 413 -2.09 12.04 -8.36
C CYS A 413 -2.95 12.48 -9.55
N GLY A 414 -2.81 11.82 -10.69
CA GLY A 414 -3.57 12.04 -11.91
C GLY A 414 -3.51 10.79 -12.79
N ALA A 415 -3.36 10.96 -14.10
CA ALA A 415 -3.12 9.85 -15.00
C ALA A 415 -1.72 9.24 -14.78
N SER A 416 -1.65 7.92 -14.87
CA SER A 416 -0.39 7.15 -14.90
C SER A 416 -0.52 6.06 -15.96
N PHE A 417 -0.31 6.44 -17.23
CA PHE A 417 -0.62 5.59 -18.36
C PHE A 417 0.61 5.07 -19.08
N GLY A 418 0.46 3.87 -19.67
CA GLY A 418 1.44 3.22 -20.51
C GLY A 418 2.81 3.08 -19.85
N ALA A 419 3.86 3.14 -20.66
CA ALA A 419 5.25 3.09 -20.18
C ALA A 419 5.66 4.35 -19.38
N GLY A 420 4.85 5.42 -19.38
CA GLY A 420 5.02 6.56 -18.47
C GLY A 420 4.91 6.14 -17.01
N ASN A 421 4.01 5.19 -16.67
CA ASN A 421 3.95 4.57 -15.34
C ASN A 421 5.30 3.94 -14.95
N TYR A 422 5.97 3.28 -15.89
CA TYR A 422 7.26 2.62 -15.66
C TYR A 422 8.39 3.64 -15.44
N GLY A 423 8.46 4.67 -16.27
CA GLY A 423 9.44 5.74 -16.11
C GLY A 423 9.24 6.58 -14.84
N MET A 424 8.03 6.61 -14.32
CA MET A 424 7.66 7.33 -13.09
C MET A 424 7.56 6.41 -11.87
N CYS A 425 8.35 5.33 -11.84
CA CYS A 425 8.45 4.40 -10.71
C CYS A 425 7.09 3.89 -10.23
N GLY A 426 6.24 3.40 -11.16
CA GLY A 426 4.97 2.78 -10.81
C GLY A 426 5.13 1.52 -9.96
N ARG A 427 4.03 0.97 -9.45
CA ARG A 427 4.01 -0.16 -8.51
C ARG A 427 4.87 -1.35 -8.95
N GLY A 428 4.93 -1.65 -10.27
CA GLY A 428 5.75 -2.72 -10.83
C GLY A 428 7.26 -2.50 -10.73
N PHE A 429 7.71 -1.30 -10.37
CA PHE A 429 9.12 -0.94 -10.14
C PHE A 429 9.50 -0.96 -8.66
N HIS A 430 8.63 -1.53 -7.82
CA HIS A 430 8.86 -1.74 -6.39
C HIS A 430 9.30 -0.47 -5.64
N PRO A 431 8.54 0.66 -5.76
CA PRO A 431 8.80 1.80 -4.90
C PRO A 431 8.70 1.38 -3.44
N ARG A 432 9.48 2.02 -2.57
CA ARG A 432 9.47 1.79 -1.14
C ARG A 432 8.06 1.99 -0.56
N PHE A 433 7.35 3.00 -1.06
CA PHE A 433 5.93 3.25 -0.81
C PHE A 433 5.25 3.75 -2.08
N CYS A 434 3.98 3.38 -2.25
CA CYS A 434 3.18 3.76 -3.40
C CYS A 434 1.75 4.10 -2.94
N PHE A 435 1.37 5.36 -3.01
CA PHE A 435 0.03 5.83 -2.64
C PHE A 435 -0.71 6.39 -3.84
N SER A 436 -2.02 6.54 -3.69
CA SER A 436 -2.88 7.15 -4.71
C SER A 436 -3.72 8.28 -4.11
N TRP A 437 -3.92 9.34 -4.88
CA TRP A 437 -5.00 10.30 -4.61
C TRP A 437 -6.33 9.74 -5.17
N PRO A 438 -7.49 10.17 -4.65
CA PRO A 438 -8.79 9.59 -5.05
C PRO A 438 -9.15 9.75 -6.53
N ASN A 439 -8.58 10.74 -7.22
CA ASN A 439 -8.77 10.99 -8.66
C ASN A 439 -7.77 10.24 -9.55
N ALA A 440 -6.85 9.46 -9.00
CA ALA A 440 -5.83 8.76 -9.76
C ALA A 440 -6.42 7.73 -10.72
N LYS A 441 -5.78 7.60 -11.90
CA LYS A 441 -6.14 6.62 -12.92
C LYS A 441 -4.88 5.92 -13.43
N THR A 442 -4.91 4.59 -13.48
CA THR A 442 -3.79 3.79 -13.98
C THR A 442 -4.26 2.83 -15.05
N ALA A 443 -3.68 2.91 -16.24
CA ALA A 443 -4.01 2.04 -17.38
C ALA A 443 -2.88 1.99 -18.42
N VAL A 444 -3.00 1.09 -19.39
CA VAL A 444 -2.11 1.09 -20.57
C VAL A 444 -2.32 2.38 -21.38
N MET A 445 -3.58 2.81 -21.54
CA MET A 445 -4.01 4.04 -22.22
C MET A 445 -5.45 4.38 -21.81
N GLY A 446 -5.95 5.52 -22.19
CA GLY A 446 -7.35 5.88 -21.96
C GLY A 446 -8.29 4.97 -22.77
N GLY A 447 -9.49 4.68 -22.23
CA GLY A 447 -10.46 3.77 -22.84
C GLY A 447 -10.87 4.18 -24.25
N GLU A 448 -11.11 5.46 -24.50
CA GLU A 448 -11.43 5.97 -25.84
C GLU A 448 -10.30 5.73 -26.87
N GLN A 449 -9.03 5.95 -26.44
CA GLN A 449 -7.87 5.71 -27.30
C GLN A 449 -7.71 4.23 -27.62
N ALA A 450 -7.92 3.35 -26.63
CA ALA A 450 -7.90 1.91 -26.82
C ALA A 450 -9.00 1.45 -27.79
N ALA A 451 -10.22 1.96 -27.61
CA ALA A 451 -11.36 1.64 -28.47
C ALA A 451 -11.12 2.07 -29.92
N GLU A 452 -10.61 3.28 -30.15
CA GLU A 452 -10.30 3.78 -31.50
C GLU A 452 -9.18 2.97 -32.15
N THR A 453 -8.12 2.65 -31.43
CA THR A 453 -7.01 1.81 -31.92
C THR A 453 -7.52 0.43 -32.35
N MET A 454 -8.35 -0.21 -31.52
CA MET A 454 -8.91 -1.53 -31.85
C MET A 454 -9.89 -1.48 -33.01
N ALA A 455 -10.65 -0.38 -33.15
CA ALA A 455 -11.54 -0.17 -34.30
C ALA A 455 -10.73 -0.12 -35.58
N ILE A 456 -9.69 0.71 -35.67
CA ILE A 456 -8.81 0.82 -36.84
C ILE A 456 -8.20 -0.54 -37.20
N VAL A 457 -7.68 -1.28 -36.24
CA VAL A 457 -7.09 -2.62 -36.47
C VAL A 457 -8.11 -3.61 -36.97
N THR A 458 -9.32 -3.59 -36.41
CA THR A 458 -10.40 -4.50 -36.73
C THR A 458 -10.97 -4.22 -38.13
N GLU A 459 -11.18 -2.95 -38.49
CA GLU A 459 -11.59 -2.53 -39.82
C GLU A 459 -10.56 -2.91 -40.88
N ALA A 460 -9.28 -2.65 -40.63
CA ALA A 460 -8.20 -3.04 -41.55
C ALA A 460 -8.13 -4.56 -41.77
N ALA A 461 -8.32 -5.35 -40.72
CA ALA A 461 -8.36 -6.80 -40.80
C ALA A 461 -9.58 -7.31 -41.57
N ALA A 462 -10.74 -6.69 -41.37
CA ALA A 462 -11.98 -7.01 -42.08
C ALA A 462 -11.91 -6.66 -43.58
N ALA A 463 -11.34 -5.49 -43.89
CA ALA A 463 -11.12 -5.06 -45.28
C ALA A 463 -10.21 -6.04 -46.04
N ARG A 464 -9.11 -6.52 -45.42
CA ARG A 464 -8.23 -7.55 -46.00
C ARG A 464 -8.94 -8.88 -46.31
N ARG A 465 -10.01 -9.19 -45.56
CA ARG A 465 -10.82 -10.42 -45.74
C ARG A 465 -12.03 -10.20 -46.66
N GLY A 466 -12.21 -9.01 -47.23
CA GLY A 466 -13.36 -8.66 -48.07
C GLY A 466 -14.71 -8.66 -47.33
N ARG A 467 -14.70 -8.51 -45.99
CA ARG A 467 -15.90 -8.55 -45.15
C ARG A 467 -15.96 -7.29 -44.27
N PRO A 468 -16.47 -6.16 -44.79
CA PRO A 468 -16.57 -4.94 -44.03
C PRO A 468 -17.48 -5.13 -42.80
N ILE A 469 -17.09 -4.49 -41.66
CA ILE A 469 -17.85 -4.57 -40.42
C ILE A 469 -18.95 -3.52 -40.45
N PRO A 470 -20.20 -3.85 -40.10
CA PRO A 470 -21.26 -2.86 -39.91
C PRO A 470 -20.91 -1.82 -38.86
N LYS A 471 -21.22 -0.55 -39.09
CA LYS A 471 -20.89 0.57 -38.22
C LYS A 471 -21.43 0.36 -36.78
N GLU A 472 -22.65 -0.16 -36.67
CA GLU A 472 -23.28 -0.45 -35.38
C GLU A 472 -22.46 -1.46 -34.54
N LYS A 473 -21.89 -2.49 -35.19
CA LYS A 473 -21.04 -3.47 -34.49
C LYS A 473 -19.71 -2.86 -34.05
N LEU A 474 -19.17 -1.94 -34.85
CA LEU A 474 -17.94 -1.26 -34.52
C LEU A 474 -18.15 -0.32 -33.32
N GLU A 475 -19.24 0.45 -33.27
CA GLU A 475 -19.58 1.32 -32.16
C GLU A 475 -19.90 0.52 -30.87
N ALA A 476 -20.59 -0.61 -30.98
CA ALA A 476 -20.82 -1.51 -29.85
C ALA A 476 -19.50 -2.06 -29.28
N MET A 477 -18.56 -2.47 -30.13
CA MET A 477 -17.22 -2.92 -29.73
C MET A 477 -16.44 -1.78 -29.06
N LYS A 478 -16.49 -0.55 -29.59
CA LYS A 478 -15.85 0.61 -28.97
C LYS A 478 -16.41 0.87 -27.57
N ALA A 479 -17.74 0.85 -27.42
CA ALA A 479 -18.40 1.06 -26.13
C ALA A 479 -18.01 -0.02 -25.10
N GLU A 480 -17.91 -1.28 -25.52
CA GLU A 480 -17.47 -2.39 -24.68
C GLU A 480 -16.02 -2.19 -24.20
N ILE A 481 -15.10 -1.83 -25.12
CA ILE A 481 -13.69 -1.58 -24.78
C ILE A 481 -13.56 -0.40 -23.80
N VAL A 482 -14.26 0.71 -24.04
CA VAL A 482 -14.30 1.85 -23.12
C VAL A 482 -14.75 1.39 -21.74
N GLY A 483 -15.85 0.64 -21.66
CA GLY A 483 -16.38 0.11 -20.39
C GLY A 483 -15.38 -0.77 -19.64
N VAL A 484 -14.66 -1.64 -20.35
CA VAL A 484 -13.63 -2.52 -19.76
C VAL A 484 -12.47 -1.70 -19.20
N PHE A 485 -11.99 -0.68 -19.91
CA PHE A 485 -10.89 0.17 -19.47
C PHE A 485 -11.30 1.07 -18.32
N ASP A 486 -12.43 1.78 -18.46
CA ASP A 486 -12.90 2.72 -17.44
C ASP A 486 -13.27 2.02 -16.12
N GLY A 487 -13.78 0.80 -16.19
CA GLY A 487 -14.10 -0.01 -15.00
C GLY A 487 -12.87 -0.55 -14.24
N GLN A 488 -11.67 -0.43 -14.81
CA GLN A 488 -10.45 -0.99 -14.19
C GLN A 488 -9.39 0.06 -13.81
N MET A 489 -9.46 1.27 -14.38
CA MET A 489 -8.39 2.25 -14.24
C MET A 489 -8.53 3.18 -13.05
N ASP A 490 -9.70 3.25 -12.42
CA ASP A 490 -9.92 4.13 -11.27
C ASP A 490 -9.22 3.60 -10.00
N VAL A 491 -9.01 4.51 -9.06
CA VAL A 491 -8.32 4.20 -7.80
C VAL A 491 -9.03 3.12 -6.98
N PHE A 492 -10.35 3.05 -7.03
CA PHE A 492 -11.12 2.06 -6.27
C PHE A 492 -10.92 0.64 -6.80
N SER A 493 -10.69 0.51 -8.11
CA SER A 493 -10.36 -0.75 -8.75
C SER A 493 -8.88 -1.13 -8.57
N THR A 494 -7.95 -0.16 -8.69
CA THR A 494 -6.51 -0.44 -8.58
C THR A 494 -6.09 -0.69 -7.13
N SER A 495 -6.56 0.10 -6.17
CA SER A 495 -6.27 -0.08 -4.75
C SER A 495 -6.93 -1.34 -4.17
N ALA A 496 -8.11 -1.71 -4.67
CA ALA A 496 -8.74 -2.98 -4.31
C ALA A 496 -7.88 -4.21 -4.68
N ARG A 497 -7.08 -4.10 -5.74
CA ARG A 497 -6.13 -5.13 -6.20
C ARG A 497 -4.74 -5.00 -5.57
N VAL A 498 -4.59 -4.14 -4.55
CA VAL A 498 -3.30 -3.87 -3.87
C VAL A 498 -2.21 -3.39 -4.85
N LEU A 499 -2.61 -2.59 -5.85
CA LEU A 499 -1.68 -1.97 -6.80
C LEU A 499 -1.12 -0.64 -6.28
N ASP A 500 -1.48 -0.27 -5.07
CA ASP A 500 -0.88 0.77 -4.23
C ASP A 500 -0.87 0.33 -2.77
N ASP A 501 -0.27 1.13 -1.90
CA ASP A 501 -0.22 0.89 -0.46
C ASP A 501 -1.39 1.57 0.29
N GLY A 502 -2.24 2.29 -0.44
CA GLY A 502 -3.46 2.93 0.06
C GLY A 502 -3.80 4.23 -0.66
N VAL A 503 -5.07 4.61 -0.53
CA VAL A 503 -5.59 5.89 -1.04
C VAL A 503 -5.52 6.91 0.07
N ILE A 504 -4.90 8.06 -0.21
CA ILE A 504 -4.73 9.16 0.76
C ILE A 504 -5.53 10.38 0.32
N ASP A 505 -6.09 11.09 1.28
CA ASP A 505 -6.64 12.42 1.04
C ASP A 505 -5.50 13.34 0.58
N PRO A 506 -5.64 14.11 -0.51
CA PRO A 506 -4.59 15.01 -0.96
C PRO A 506 -4.07 15.96 0.12
N ARG A 507 -4.92 16.36 1.07
CA ARG A 507 -4.57 17.23 2.20
C ARG A 507 -3.60 16.57 3.18
N ASP A 508 -3.62 15.24 3.28
CA ASP A 508 -2.76 14.46 4.17
C ASP A 508 -1.37 14.17 3.54
N THR A 509 -1.14 14.59 2.28
CA THR A 509 0.09 14.29 1.54
C THR A 509 1.35 14.68 2.31
N ARG A 510 1.36 15.86 2.93
CA ARG A 510 2.52 16.32 3.71
C ARG A 510 2.80 15.42 4.90
N ALA A 511 1.79 15.11 5.70
CA ALA A 511 1.92 14.30 6.91
C ALA A 511 2.35 12.85 6.56
N VAL A 512 1.73 12.26 5.54
CA VAL A 512 2.09 10.92 5.06
C VAL A 512 3.53 10.88 4.54
N LEU A 513 3.94 11.85 3.74
CA LEU A 513 5.30 11.92 3.21
C LEU A 513 6.34 12.16 4.31
N ALA A 514 6.06 13.00 5.31
CA ALA A 514 6.95 13.21 6.44
C ALA A 514 7.21 11.91 7.20
N GLU A 515 6.16 11.15 7.53
CA GLU A 515 6.28 9.85 8.18
C GLU A 515 7.02 8.82 7.31
N VAL A 516 6.70 8.74 6.03
CA VAL A 516 7.35 7.82 5.08
C VAL A 516 8.84 8.14 4.92
N LEU A 517 9.22 9.41 4.86
CA LEU A 517 10.62 9.84 4.81
C LEU A 517 11.36 9.52 6.11
N ALA A 518 10.70 9.69 7.26
CA ALA A 518 11.25 9.29 8.55
C ALA A 518 11.49 7.77 8.60
N ILE A 519 10.52 6.96 8.15
CA ILE A 519 10.64 5.50 8.06
C ILE A 519 11.84 5.11 7.18
N CYS A 520 11.96 5.70 5.99
CA CYS A 520 13.06 5.43 5.08
C CYS A 520 14.42 5.79 5.70
N ARG A 521 14.51 6.95 6.35
CA ARG A 521 15.74 7.42 7.01
C ARG A 521 16.15 6.50 8.16
N GLU A 522 15.20 6.08 8.98
CA GLU A 522 15.46 5.12 10.05
C GLU A 522 15.92 3.77 9.50
N ALA A 523 15.30 3.29 8.42
CA ALA A 523 15.70 2.05 7.76
C ALA A 523 17.12 2.11 7.21
N ASP A 524 17.51 3.23 6.63
CA ASP A 524 18.87 3.41 6.09
C ASP A 524 19.93 3.48 7.19
N ALA A 525 19.59 4.07 8.35
CA ALA A 525 20.46 4.13 9.50
C ALA A 525 20.58 2.79 10.24
N ARG A 526 19.53 1.98 10.24
CA ARG A 526 19.45 0.73 10.99
C ARG A 526 20.34 -0.36 10.38
N LYS A 527 21.08 -1.06 11.23
CA LYS A 527 21.95 -2.19 10.86
C LYS A 527 21.57 -3.42 11.68
N PRO A 528 20.44 -4.09 11.37
CA PRO A 528 20.07 -5.31 12.05
C PRO A 528 21.15 -6.37 11.87
N GLN A 529 21.35 -7.20 12.88
CA GLN A 529 22.26 -8.33 12.79
C GLN A 529 21.56 -9.47 12.06
N ALA A 530 21.80 -9.60 10.76
CA ALA A 530 21.31 -10.73 10.00
C ALA A 530 21.93 -12.05 10.50
N MET A 531 21.10 -13.07 10.56
CA MET A 531 21.49 -14.44 10.92
C MET A 531 21.48 -15.35 9.68
N GLN A 532 22.15 -16.48 9.77
CA GLN A 532 22.13 -17.47 8.69
C GLN A 532 20.76 -18.18 8.59
N PHE A 533 20.08 -18.34 9.72
CA PHE A 533 18.77 -18.95 9.84
C PHE A 533 17.84 -18.07 10.67
N SER A 534 16.52 -18.24 10.50
CA SER A 534 15.54 -17.73 11.47
C SER A 534 15.73 -18.37 12.85
N VAL A 535 15.18 -17.72 13.89
CA VAL A 535 15.21 -18.27 15.24
C VAL A 535 14.47 -19.62 15.26
N ALA A 536 15.20 -20.69 15.57
CA ALA A 536 14.61 -22.00 15.75
C ALA A 536 14.04 -22.11 17.16
N ARG A 537 12.86 -22.68 17.26
CA ARG A 537 12.18 -22.90 18.54
C ARG A 537 12.45 -24.32 19.04
N PRO A 538 12.37 -24.57 20.38
CA PRO A 538 12.59 -25.87 20.95
C PRO A 538 11.66 -26.95 20.41
#